data_d6f2587469a9e5cbb7dee2edda935654
#
_entry.id   d6f2587469a9e5cbb7dee2edda935654
#
_cell.length_a   1.000
_cell.length_b   1.000
_cell.length_c   1.000
_cell.angle_alpha   90.00
_cell.angle_beta   90.00
_cell.angle_gamma   90.00
#
_symmetry.space_group_name_H-M   'P 1'
#
loop_
_entity.id
_entity.type
_entity.pdbx_description
1 polymer ?
#
loop_
_entity_poly.entity_id
_entity_poly.type
_entity_poly.pdbx_seq_one_letter_code
_entity_poly.pdbx_strand_id
1 'polypeptide(L)'
;NEDDVRHQWMVHGLPKYLYPAGMFHIESMAGKTTTGTFIVPSENRNYLVHCDMAQHMEMGMRGQLVVGEGNGDLWAVTGITEPFYRASYLPDNLIYLSLIVLFLGYSLTSWLVRLRQKR
;
A
#
# COMPACT_ATOMS: atom_id res chain seq x y z
N ASN A 1 -15.10 -18.47 -3.45
CA ASN A 1 -13.67 -18.71 -3.53
C ASN A 1 -13.40 -19.71 -4.67
N GLU A 2 -12.82 -19.22 -5.75
CA GLU A 2 -12.50 -20.03 -6.93
C GLU A 2 -11.05 -20.54 -6.94
N ASP A 3 -10.24 -20.05 -5.99
CA ASP A 3 -8.87 -20.52 -5.78
C ASP A 3 -8.78 -21.87 -5.12
N ASP A 4 -7.61 -22.47 -5.17
CA ASP A 4 -7.26 -23.74 -4.55
C ASP A 4 -6.81 -23.63 -3.09
N VAL A 5 -6.78 -22.40 -2.55
CA VAL A 5 -6.41 -22.10 -1.17
C VAL A 5 -7.57 -21.45 -0.41
N ARG A 6 -7.47 -21.45 0.91
CA ARG A 6 -8.42 -20.80 1.80
C ARG A 6 -8.21 -19.27 1.77
N HIS A 7 -9.30 -18.53 1.81
CA HIS A 7 -9.30 -17.08 1.93
C HIS A 7 -10.16 -16.61 3.10
N GLN A 8 -9.87 -15.41 3.58
CA GLN A 8 -10.71 -14.69 4.53
C GLN A 8 -11.12 -13.34 3.95
N TRP A 9 -12.37 -12.96 4.13
CA TRP A 9 -12.83 -11.61 3.95
C TRP A 9 -13.00 -10.99 5.33
N MET A 10 -12.17 -10.01 5.67
CA MET A 10 -12.11 -9.40 6.98
C MET A 10 -12.29 -7.89 6.86
N VAL A 11 -13.12 -7.32 7.73
CA VAL A 11 -13.33 -5.87 7.86
C VAL A 11 -12.75 -5.42 9.19
N HIS A 12 -11.81 -4.49 9.17
CA HIS A 12 -11.16 -3.92 10.35
C HIS A 12 -11.64 -2.52 10.68
N GLY A 13 -11.46 -2.14 11.95
CA GLY A 13 -11.77 -0.82 12.47
C GLY A 13 -13.23 -0.62 12.79
N LEU A 14 -14.02 -1.70 12.86
CA LEU A 14 -15.41 -1.65 13.25
C LEU A 14 -15.55 -1.16 14.70
N PRO A 15 -16.62 -0.39 15.00
CA PRO A 15 -16.82 0.17 16.34
C PRO A 15 -17.03 -0.93 17.38
N LYS A 16 -16.33 -0.83 18.52
CA LYS A 16 -16.32 -1.85 19.56
C LYS A 16 -17.67 -2.06 20.25
N TYR A 17 -18.58 -1.11 20.17
CA TYR A 17 -19.96 -1.26 20.70
C TYR A 17 -20.81 -2.21 19.84
N LEU A 18 -20.49 -2.39 18.55
CA LEU A 18 -21.11 -3.37 17.67
C LEU A 18 -20.28 -4.65 17.57
N TYR A 19 -18.97 -4.50 17.52
CA TYR A 19 -18.00 -5.59 17.33
C TYR A 19 -16.91 -5.49 18.41
N PRO A 20 -17.00 -6.22 19.52
CA PRO A 20 -16.02 -6.12 20.61
C PRO A 20 -14.57 -6.31 20.16
N ALA A 21 -14.33 -7.19 19.17
CA ALA A 21 -13.02 -7.41 18.58
C ALA A 21 -12.58 -6.29 17.59
N GLY A 22 -13.47 -5.35 17.27
CA GLY A 22 -13.21 -4.30 16.28
C GLY A 22 -13.14 -4.80 14.84
N MET A 23 -13.58 -6.02 14.59
CA MET A 23 -13.54 -6.65 13.28
C MET A 23 -14.69 -7.64 13.07
N PHE A 24 -14.98 -7.90 11.79
CA PHE A 24 -15.84 -9.00 11.34
C PHE A 24 -15.10 -9.77 10.24
N HIS A 25 -15.21 -11.09 10.24
CA HIS A 25 -14.62 -11.90 9.18
C HIS A 25 -15.50 -13.09 8.82
N ILE A 26 -15.35 -13.56 7.59
CA ILE A 26 -15.80 -14.85 7.10
C ILE A 26 -14.65 -15.56 6.42
N GLU A 27 -14.65 -16.89 6.51
CA GLU A 27 -13.63 -17.72 5.88
C GLU A 27 -14.27 -18.59 4.81
N SER A 28 -13.61 -18.71 3.66
CA SER A 28 -14.04 -19.57 2.57
C SER A 28 -12.93 -20.51 2.16
N MET A 29 -13.21 -21.81 2.23
CA MET A 29 -12.30 -22.86 1.77
C MET A 29 -12.24 -22.87 0.25
N ALA A 30 -11.19 -23.51 -0.29
CA ALA A 30 -10.98 -23.73 -1.70
C ALA A 30 -12.25 -24.27 -2.40
N GLY A 31 -12.65 -23.65 -3.48
CA GLY A 31 -13.82 -24.03 -4.28
C GLY A 31 -15.17 -23.93 -3.55
N LYS A 32 -15.24 -23.22 -2.42
CA LYS A 32 -16.48 -23.09 -1.63
C LYS A 32 -17.02 -21.67 -1.63
N THR A 33 -18.34 -21.58 -1.43
CA THR A 33 -19.02 -20.31 -1.16
C THR A 33 -19.40 -20.26 0.31
N THR A 34 -19.04 -19.15 0.96
CA THR A 34 -19.42 -18.85 2.33
C THR A 34 -20.23 -17.56 2.37
N THR A 35 -21.30 -17.54 3.11
CA THR A 35 -22.16 -16.36 3.28
C THR A 35 -22.16 -15.93 4.73
N GLY A 36 -22.04 -14.63 4.99
CA GLY A 36 -22.14 -14.01 6.29
C GLY A 36 -22.94 -12.72 6.21
N THR A 37 -23.52 -12.32 7.33
CA THR A 37 -24.24 -11.06 7.46
C THR A 37 -23.64 -10.28 8.63
N PHE A 38 -23.41 -8.98 8.45
CA PHE A 38 -22.93 -8.12 9.51
C PHE A 38 -23.67 -6.79 9.51
N ILE A 39 -23.67 -6.10 10.65
CA ILE A 39 -24.29 -4.80 10.81
C ILE A 39 -23.28 -3.75 10.33
N VAL A 40 -23.66 -2.98 9.31
CA VAL A 40 -22.85 -1.86 8.83
C VAL A 40 -22.99 -0.71 9.83
N PRO A 41 -21.89 -0.13 10.33
CA PRO A 41 -21.96 1.06 11.18
C PRO A 41 -22.60 2.24 10.46
N SER A 42 -23.20 3.16 11.21
CA SER A 42 -23.84 4.36 10.64
C SER A 42 -22.88 5.53 10.40
N GLU A 43 -21.64 5.41 10.87
CA GLU A 43 -20.63 6.48 10.73
C GLU A 43 -20.11 6.54 9.30
N ASN A 44 -20.04 7.74 8.71
CA ASN A 44 -19.33 7.98 7.44
C ASN A 44 -17.85 7.67 7.63
N ARG A 45 -17.41 6.55 7.10
CA ARG A 45 -16.04 6.08 7.29
C ARG A 45 -15.63 5.06 6.24
N ASN A 46 -14.32 4.98 6.00
CA ASN A 46 -13.69 3.92 5.25
C ASN A 46 -13.12 2.87 6.22
N TYR A 47 -13.43 1.62 5.96
CA TYR A 47 -12.94 0.47 6.73
C TYR A 47 -12.03 -0.37 5.85
N LEU A 48 -10.91 -0.81 6.40
CA LEU A 48 -10.01 -1.72 5.69
C LEU A 48 -10.66 -3.09 5.53
N VAL A 49 -10.67 -3.58 4.31
CA VAL A 49 -11.06 -4.96 3.96
C VAL A 49 -9.84 -5.68 3.41
N HIS A 50 -9.55 -6.86 3.91
CA HIS A 50 -8.43 -7.65 3.41
C HIS A 50 -8.60 -9.15 3.70
N CYS A 51 -7.74 -9.95 3.09
CA CYS A 51 -7.54 -11.34 3.49
C CYS A 51 -6.45 -11.41 4.56
N ASP A 52 -6.72 -12.09 5.68
CA ASP A 52 -5.77 -12.22 6.81
C ASP A 52 -4.83 -13.44 6.66
N MET A 53 -4.87 -14.10 5.53
CA MET A 53 -3.90 -15.16 5.22
C MET A 53 -2.53 -14.52 4.94
N ALA A 54 -1.48 -15.17 5.43
CA ALA A 54 -0.11 -14.68 5.26
C ALA A 54 0.22 -14.33 3.81
N GLN A 55 0.73 -13.11 3.59
CA GLN A 55 1.10 -12.53 2.30
C GLN A 55 -0.05 -12.16 1.34
N HIS A 56 -1.30 -12.60 1.59
CA HIS A 56 -2.40 -12.32 0.66
C HIS A 56 -2.72 -10.83 0.58
N MET A 57 -2.68 -10.11 1.69
CA MET A 57 -2.90 -8.67 1.71
C MET A 57 -1.80 -7.92 0.94
N GLU A 58 -0.55 -8.31 1.13
CA GLU A 58 0.62 -7.74 0.43
C GLU A 58 0.57 -8.00 -1.08
N MET A 59 0.02 -9.15 -1.48
CA MET A 59 -0.21 -9.49 -2.89
C MET A 59 -1.43 -8.79 -3.50
N GLY A 60 -2.14 -7.97 -2.73
CA GLY A 60 -3.22 -7.14 -3.25
C GLY A 60 -4.64 -7.58 -2.86
N MET A 61 -4.83 -8.62 -2.03
CA MET A 61 -6.15 -9.01 -1.53
C MET A 61 -6.63 -8.06 -0.43
N ARG A 62 -6.86 -6.81 -0.82
CA ARG A 62 -7.30 -5.73 0.05
C ARG A 62 -8.20 -4.74 -0.68
N GLY A 63 -9.02 -4.05 0.06
CA GLY A 63 -9.92 -3.02 -0.43
C GLY A 63 -10.47 -2.18 0.70
N GLN A 64 -11.49 -1.43 0.39
CA GLN A 64 -12.17 -0.56 1.35
C GLN A 64 -13.69 -0.86 1.34
N LEU A 65 -14.27 -0.90 2.53
CA LEU A 65 -15.71 -0.75 2.70
C LEU A 65 -15.97 0.73 3.02
N VAL A 66 -16.64 1.42 2.11
CA VAL A 66 -17.01 2.82 2.27
C VAL A 66 -18.42 2.89 2.80
N VAL A 67 -18.62 3.53 3.94
CA VAL A 67 -19.92 3.75 4.55
C VAL A 67 -20.31 5.22 4.40
N GLY A 68 -21.51 5.47 3.85
CA GLY A 68 -21.95 6.81 3.50
C GLY A 68 -21.01 7.48 2.49
N GLU A 69 -20.61 8.70 2.77
CA GLU A 69 -19.64 9.44 1.95
C GLU A 69 -18.17 9.06 2.24
N GLY A 70 -17.96 8.17 3.23
CA GLY A 70 -16.63 7.87 3.71
C GLY A 70 -16.00 9.02 4.51
N ASN A 71 -14.72 8.91 4.78
CA ASN A 71 -13.93 9.95 5.46
C ASN A 71 -12.55 10.17 4.79
N GLY A 72 -12.46 9.88 3.52
CA GLY A 72 -11.23 9.86 2.75
C GLY A 72 -10.63 8.46 2.62
N ASP A 73 -9.50 8.35 1.95
CA ASP A 73 -8.79 7.08 1.84
C ASP A 73 -8.27 6.61 3.20
N LEU A 74 -8.14 5.30 3.35
CA LEU A 74 -7.49 4.74 4.52
C LEU A 74 -6.07 5.27 4.63
N TRP A 75 -5.69 5.63 5.84
CA TRP A 75 -4.31 6.01 6.14
C TRP A 75 -3.39 4.87 5.73
N ALA A 76 -2.36 5.23 4.98
CA ALA A 76 -1.31 4.29 4.68
C ALA A 76 -0.63 3.84 5.98
N VAL A 77 -0.70 2.56 6.26
CA VAL A 77 0.06 1.95 7.35
C VAL A 77 1.22 1.22 6.72
N THR A 78 2.42 1.66 7.02
CA THR A 78 3.65 1.07 6.46
C THR A 78 3.65 -0.45 6.63
N GLY A 79 3.81 -1.16 5.52
CA GLY A 79 3.79 -2.63 5.48
C GLY A 79 2.40 -3.26 5.50
N ILE A 80 1.31 -2.48 5.69
CA ILE A 80 -0.06 -2.99 5.73
C ILE A 80 -0.91 -2.45 4.58
N THR A 81 -0.91 -1.15 4.36
CA THR A 81 -1.76 -0.50 3.36
C THR A 81 -1.01 0.17 2.23
N GLU A 82 0.27 0.47 2.40
CA GLU A 82 1.09 1.03 1.33
C GLU A 82 1.57 -0.07 0.39
N PRO A 83 1.25 0.01 -0.91
CA PRO A 83 2.03 -0.72 -1.88
C PRO A 83 3.47 -0.22 -1.77
N PHE A 84 4.42 -1.14 -1.79
CA PHE A 84 5.84 -0.84 -1.72
C PHE A 84 6.28 -0.12 -3.01
N TYR A 85 5.95 1.18 -3.15
CA TYR A 85 6.43 2.00 -4.24
C TYR A 85 7.88 2.40 -3.94
N ARG A 86 8.83 1.65 -4.48
CA ARG A 86 10.25 2.05 -4.47
C ARG A 86 10.47 3.47 -4.98
N ALA A 87 9.59 3.94 -5.87
CA ALA A 87 9.64 5.30 -6.42
C ALA A 87 9.39 6.41 -5.39
N SER A 88 8.68 6.14 -4.29
CA SER A 88 8.39 7.16 -3.27
C SER A 88 9.53 7.41 -2.27
N TYR A 89 10.58 6.58 -2.28
CA TYR A 89 11.74 6.77 -1.38
C TYR A 89 12.84 7.66 -1.97
N LEU A 90 12.82 7.87 -3.28
CA LEU A 90 13.74 8.78 -3.95
C LEU A 90 12.93 9.96 -4.48
N PRO A 91 13.06 11.15 -3.89
CA PRO A 91 12.40 12.31 -4.44
C PRO A 91 12.87 12.53 -5.89
N ASP A 92 11.92 12.83 -6.78
CA ASP A 92 12.19 12.96 -8.23
C ASP A 92 13.34 13.94 -8.55
N ASN A 93 13.51 14.96 -7.71
CA ASN A 93 14.61 15.91 -7.80
C ASN A 93 16.00 15.29 -7.53
N LEU A 94 16.09 14.16 -6.86
CA LEU A 94 17.36 13.49 -6.53
C LEU A 94 18.01 12.92 -7.81
N ILE A 95 17.19 12.45 -8.75
CA ILE A 95 17.66 11.98 -10.06
C ILE A 95 18.24 13.15 -10.85
N TYR A 96 17.53 14.29 -10.88
CA TYR A 96 18.02 15.49 -11.56
C TYR A 96 19.28 16.03 -10.90
N LEU A 97 19.34 16.04 -9.58
CA LEU A 97 20.51 16.49 -8.82
C LEU A 97 21.73 15.60 -9.12
N SER A 98 21.55 14.27 -9.16
CA SER A 98 22.64 13.34 -9.49
C SER A 98 23.15 13.53 -10.92
N LEU A 99 22.25 13.76 -11.89
CA LEU A 99 22.65 14.06 -13.28
C LEU A 99 23.42 15.37 -13.39
N ILE A 100 23.00 16.41 -12.64
CA ILE A 100 23.72 17.70 -12.61
C ILE A 100 25.11 17.52 -12.02
N VAL A 101 25.25 16.79 -10.91
CA VAL A 101 26.56 16.54 -10.27
C VAL A 101 27.48 15.76 -11.22
N LEU A 102 26.97 14.74 -11.91
CA LEU A 102 27.74 13.98 -12.91
C LEU A 102 28.18 14.86 -14.06
N PHE A 103 27.31 15.72 -14.58
CA PHE A 103 27.64 16.63 -15.67
C PHE A 103 28.69 17.66 -15.27
N LEU A 104 28.55 18.27 -14.09
CA LEU A 104 29.53 19.22 -13.55
C LEU A 104 30.89 18.54 -13.30
N GLY A 105 30.89 17.33 -12.74
CA GLY A 105 32.09 16.54 -12.51
C GLY A 105 32.81 16.20 -13.82
N TYR A 106 32.07 15.77 -14.84
CA TYR A 106 32.63 15.51 -16.18
C TYR A 106 33.19 16.76 -16.81
N SER A 107 32.49 17.89 -16.75
CA SER A 107 32.91 19.17 -17.32
C SER A 107 34.20 19.68 -16.66
N LEU A 108 34.26 19.59 -15.32
CA LEU A 108 35.43 19.99 -14.54
C LEU A 108 36.66 19.12 -14.87
N THR A 109 36.50 17.82 -14.91
CA THR A 109 37.58 16.89 -15.24
C THR A 109 38.09 17.10 -16.66
N SER A 110 37.18 17.28 -17.62
CA SER A 110 37.54 17.58 -19.02
C SER A 110 38.31 18.89 -19.15
N TRP A 111 37.92 19.91 -18.40
CA TRP A 111 38.62 21.20 -18.37
C TRP A 111 40.03 21.08 -17.78
N LEU A 112 40.16 20.37 -16.65
CA LEU A 112 41.48 20.13 -16.02
C LEU A 112 42.41 19.34 -16.89
N VAL A 113 41.95 18.34 -17.63
CA VAL A 113 42.75 17.57 -18.59
C VAL A 113 43.25 18.47 -19.73
N ARG A 114 42.38 19.33 -20.28
CA ARG A 114 42.78 20.29 -21.33
C ARG A 114 43.82 21.30 -20.85
N LEU A 115 43.74 21.74 -19.59
CA LEU A 115 44.76 22.63 -19.01
C LEU A 115 46.11 21.94 -18.86
N ARG A 116 46.15 20.66 -18.49
CA ARG A 116 47.38 19.86 -18.39
C ARG A 116 48.06 19.66 -19.76
N GLN A 117 47.28 19.49 -20.82
CA GLN A 117 47.81 19.28 -22.17
C GLN A 117 48.39 20.55 -22.81
N LYS A 118 48.07 21.72 -22.28
CA LYS A 118 48.58 23.01 -22.76
C LYS A 118 49.87 23.48 -22.06
N ARG A 119 50.33 22.74 -21.05
CA ARG A 119 51.63 22.95 -20.39
C ARG A 119 52.68 21.99 -20.88
#